data_e067e876405a4782c70ecf959c00be53
#
_entry.id   e067e876405a4782c70ecf959c00be53
#
_cell.length_a   1.000
_cell.length_b   1.000
_cell.length_c   1.000
_cell.angle_alpha   90.00
_cell.angle_beta   90.00
_cell.angle_gamma   90.00
#
_symmetry.space_group_name_H-M   'P 1'
#
loop_
_entity.id
_entity.type
_entity.pdbx_description
1 polymer ?
#
loop_
_entity_poly.entity_id
_entity_poly.type
_entity_poly.pdbx_seq_one_letter_code
_entity_poly.pdbx_strand_id
1 'polypeptide(L)'
;IDPADVVFSGVGKTDDDICQALACGIGQINAESVPEVSAIIAIAANMGVVAPVALRVNVDVNPGTHAKISTGQRDTKFGISTNEREASDLYRVLCDSPHIQPAGLAVHIGSQICNLAPFEAAYSELLTLANELRNSGMPVPNLDLGGGVGVDYKMAGLTDFTAYGKLVERLFKDQ
;
A
#
# COMPACT_ATOMS: atom_id res chain seq x y z
N ILE A 1 -19.56 10.63 0.88
CA ILE A 1 -18.20 10.32 1.37
C ILE A 1 -17.34 11.51 0.99
N ASP A 2 -16.55 12.01 1.94
CA ASP A 2 -15.58 13.06 1.65
C ASP A 2 -14.45 12.45 0.78
N PRO A 3 -14.09 13.06 -0.36
CA PRO A 3 -12.98 12.57 -1.16
C PRO A 3 -11.65 12.44 -0.38
N ALA A 4 -11.45 13.27 0.65
CA ALA A 4 -10.29 13.18 1.53
C ALA A 4 -10.21 11.87 2.34
N ASP A 5 -11.32 11.15 2.48
CA ASP A 5 -11.39 9.84 3.15
C ASP A 5 -11.25 8.66 2.17
N VAL A 6 -11.01 8.93 0.88
CA VAL A 6 -10.94 7.90 -0.16
C VAL A 6 -9.49 7.57 -0.50
N VAL A 7 -9.18 6.28 -0.60
CA VAL A 7 -7.91 5.75 -1.09
C VAL A 7 -8.10 5.18 -2.49
N PHE A 8 -7.32 5.65 -3.45
CA PHE A 8 -7.31 5.15 -4.82
C PHE A 8 -6.17 4.14 -4.99
N SER A 9 -6.53 2.86 -5.06
CA SER A 9 -5.59 1.74 -5.22
C SER A 9 -5.90 0.98 -6.50
N GLY A 10 -4.93 0.20 -6.99
CA GLY A 10 -5.06 -0.66 -8.16
C GLY A 10 -4.03 -0.35 -9.23
N VAL A 11 -3.67 -1.38 -10.01
CA VAL A 11 -2.75 -1.27 -11.16
C VAL A 11 -3.46 -0.70 -12.38
N GLY A 12 -2.70 -0.07 -13.27
CA GLY A 12 -3.21 0.40 -14.55
C GLY A 12 -4.09 1.65 -14.46
N LYS A 13 -3.88 2.51 -13.44
CA LYS A 13 -4.47 3.84 -13.42
C LYS A 13 -4.01 4.62 -14.65
N THR A 14 -4.96 5.19 -15.38
CA THR A 14 -4.66 6.07 -16.51
C THR A 14 -4.34 7.48 -16.03
N ASP A 15 -3.71 8.28 -16.89
CA ASP A 15 -3.47 9.70 -16.60
C ASP A 15 -4.77 10.45 -16.30
N ASP A 16 -5.86 10.12 -17.01
CA ASP A 16 -7.18 10.70 -16.79
C ASP A 16 -7.75 10.30 -15.42
N ASP A 17 -7.58 9.06 -14.99
CA ASP A 17 -8.01 8.61 -13.66
C ASP A 17 -7.26 9.37 -12.55
N ILE A 18 -5.96 9.55 -12.71
CA ILE A 18 -5.12 10.30 -11.76
C ILE A 18 -5.53 11.77 -11.73
N CYS A 19 -5.74 12.40 -12.92
CA CYS A 19 -6.22 13.77 -13.00
C CYS A 19 -7.55 13.95 -12.28
N GLN A 20 -8.52 13.07 -12.50
CA GLN A 20 -9.83 13.13 -11.85
C GLN A 20 -9.72 12.94 -10.33
N ALA A 21 -8.92 11.98 -9.88
CA ALA A 21 -8.68 11.75 -8.46
C ALA A 21 -8.12 13.00 -7.77
N LEU A 22 -7.09 13.62 -8.35
CA LEU A 22 -6.48 14.83 -7.82
C LEU A 22 -7.45 16.03 -7.87
N ALA A 23 -8.22 16.19 -8.95
CA ALA A 23 -9.22 17.24 -9.06
C ALA A 23 -10.35 17.13 -8.04
N CYS A 24 -10.70 15.90 -7.63
CA CYS A 24 -11.69 15.64 -6.57
C CYS A 24 -11.14 15.87 -5.16
N GLY A 25 -9.82 16.02 -4.98
CA GLY A 25 -9.21 16.15 -3.67
C GLY A 25 -9.14 14.84 -2.89
N ILE A 26 -8.78 13.75 -3.59
CA ILE A 26 -8.65 12.41 -2.97
C ILE A 26 -7.64 12.40 -1.83
N GLY A 27 -7.89 11.60 -0.79
CA GLY A 27 -7.04 11.52 0.39
C GLY A 27 -5.73 10.77 0.18
N GLN A 28 -5.70 9.77 -0.71
CA GLN A 28 -4.49 8.98 -0.97
C GLN A 28 -4.55 8.29 -2.33
N ILE A 29 -3.42 8.26 -3.04
CA ILE A 29 -3.19 7.41 -4.22
C ILE A 29 -2.10 6.41 -3.86
N ASN A 30 -2.39 5.11 -3.99
CA ASN A 30 -1.39 4.05 -3.84
C ASN A 30 -0.67 3.85 -5.16
N ALA A 31 0.58 4.31 -5.26
CA ALA A 31 1.42 4.11 -6.43
C ALA A 31 2.03 2.70 -6.43
N GLU A 32 1.96 2.02 -7.56
CA GLU A 32 2.27 0.59 -7.68
C GLU A 32 3.50 0.29 -8.55
N SER A 33 4.07 1.31 -9.18
CA SER A 33 5.27 1.16 -10.03
C SER A 33 6.04 2.48 -10.16
N VAL A 34 7.32 2.38 -10.52
CA VAL A 34 8.18 3.55 -10.78
C VAL A 34 7.62 4.44 -11.91
N PRO A 35 7.16 3.91 -13.05
CA PRO A 35 6.53 4.74 -14.08
C PRO A 35 5.28 5.47 -13.58
N GLU A 36 4.45 4.82 -12.74
CA GLU A 36 3.26 5.44 -12.18
C GLU A 36 3.61 6.60 -11.24
N VAL A 37 4.61 6.45 -10.39
CA VAL A 37 5.12 7.55 -9.55
C VAL A 37 5.53 8.74 -10.42
N SER A 38 6.28 8.49 -11.51
CA SER A 38 6.70 9.54 -12.43
C SER A 38 5.52 10.23 -13.10
N ALA A 39 4.50 9.47 -13.50
CA ALA A 39 3.26 10.02 -14.09
C ALA A 39 2.51 10.89 -13.09
N ILE A 40 2.33 10.42 -11.83
CA ILE A 40 1.65 11.19 -10.78
C ILE A 40 2.37 12.52 -10.52
N ILE A 41 3.71 12.51 -10.44
CA ILE A 41 4.52 13.73 -10.25
C ILE A 41 4.27 14.71 -11.41
N ALA A 42 4.34 14.25 -12.66
CA ALA A 42 4.14 15.09 -13.83
C ALA A 42 2.73 15.67 -13.91
N ILE A 43 1.71 14.86 -13.62
CA ILE A 43 0.31 15.30 -13.61
C ILE A 43 0.08 16.31 -12.51
N ALA A 44 0.54 16.06 -11.29
CA ALA A 44 0.39 16.99 -10.16
C ALA A 44 1.08 18.33 -10.45
N ALA A 45 2.28 18.31 -11.03
CA ALA A 45 2.99 19.51 -11.48
C ALA A 45 2.20 20.30 -12.52
N ASN A 46 1.66 19.63 -13.54
CA ASN A 46 0.87 20.27 -14.60
C ASN A 46 -0.44 20.88 -14.07
N MET A 47 -1.05 20.22 -13.07
CA MET A 47 -2.27 20.73 -12.42
C MET A 47 -1.98 21.81 -11.37
N GLY A 48 -0.73 22.01 -10.95
CA GLY A 48 -0.35 22.94 -9.89
C GLY A 48 -0.85 22.51 -8.52
N VAL A 49 -0.95 21.19 -8.27
CA VAL A 49 -1.41 20.60 -7.00
C VAL A 49 -0.32 19.76 -6.36
N VAL A 50 -0.56 19.36 -5.10
CA VAL A 50 0.27 18.39 -4.38
C VAL A 50 -0.51 17.11 -4.23
N ALA A 51 0.00 15.99 -4.76
CA ALA A 51 -0.64 14.69 -4.73
C ALA A 51 -0.30 13.91 -3.44
N PRO A 52 -1.30 13.41 -2.67
CA PRO A 52 -1.07 12.54 -1.53
C PRO A 52 -0.78 11.12 -2.02
N VAL A 53 0.48 10.68 -1.93
CA VAL A 53 0.92 9.39 -2.48
C VAL A 53 1.48 8.47 -1.42
N ALA A 54 0.92 7.26 -1.32
CA ALA A 54 1.52 6.14 -0.62
C ALA A 54 2.18 5.18 -1.62
N LEU A 55 3.31 4.60 -1.25
CA LEU A 55 3.98 3.60 -2.06
C LEU A 55 3.46 2.22 -1.70
N ARG A 56 2.86 1.51 -2.67
CA ARG A 56 2.50 0.11 -2.47
C ARG A 56 3.71 -0.77 -2.63
N VAL A 57 4.05 -1.49 -1.56
CA VAL A 57 5.21 -2.38 -1.51
C VAL A 57 4.80 -3.85 -1.63
N ASN A 58 5.68 -4.63 -2.24
CA ASN A 58 5.57 -6.08 -2.32
C ASN A 58 6.53 -6.71 -1.30
N VAL A 59 5.96 -7.32 -0.29
CA VAL A 59 6.65 -7.89 0.87
C VAL A 59 6.92 -9.40 0.74
N ASP A 60 7.07 -9.95 -0.43
CA ASP A 60 7.45 -11.35 -0.74
C ASP A 60 6.89 -12.42 0.23
N VAL A 61 5.63 -12.27 0.64
CA VAL A 61 4.95 -13.20 1.54
C VAL A 61 4.03 -14.13 0.75
N ASN A 62 4.16 -15.43 0.99
CA ASN A 62 3.26 -16.43 0.41
C ASN A 62 1.93 -16.47 1.20
N PRO A 63 0.82 -15.99 0.65
CA PRO A 63 -0.47 -15.99 1.34
C PRO A 63 -1.12 -17.37 1.47
N GLY A 64 -0.52 -18.43 0.91
CA GLY A 64 -1.08 -19.79 0.93
C GLY A 64 -2.38 -19.95 0.14
N THR A 65 -2.69 -19.01 -0.74
CA THR A 65 -3.90 -19.01 -1.58
C THR A 65 -3.58 -19.50 -3.00
N HIS A 66 -4.63 -19.65 -3.83
CA HIS A 66 -4.43 -20.08 -5.22
C HIS A 66 -3.54 -19.07 -5.98
N ALA A 67 -2.56 -19.57 -6.76
CA ALA A 67 -1.55 -18.77 -7.45
C ALA A 67 -2.10 -17.58 -8.27
N LYS A 68 -3.34 -17.70 -8.79
CA LYS A 68 -4.00 -16.63 -9.57
C LYS A 68 -4.49 -15.43 -8.74
N ILE A 69 -4.61 -15.58 -7.42
CA ILE A 69 -5.12 -14.53 -6.52
C ILE A 69 -4.07 -14.10 -5.47
N SER A 70 -2.87 -14.65 -5.55
CA SER A 70 -1.71 -14.25 -4.75
C SER A 70 -1.06 -13.02 -5.39
N THR A 71 -0.84 -11.96 -4.62
CA THR A 71 -0.20 -10.71 -5.07
C THR A 71 1.09 -10.41 -4.31
N GLY A 72 1.45 -11.24 -3.33
CA GLY A 72 2.58 -11.03 -2.44
C GLY A 72 3.82 -11.88 -2.74
N GLN A 73 3.89 -12.58 -3.89
CA GLN A 73 5.06 -13.35 -4.25
C GLN A 73 6.03 -12.56 -5.13
N ARG A 74 7.33 -12.91 -5.08
CA ARG A 74 8.43 -12.24 -5.79
C ARG A 74 8.20 -12.06 -7.31
N ASP A 75 7.49 -13.00 -7.92
CA ASP A 75 7.16 -12.99 -9.35
C ASP A 75 5.82 -12.29 -9.65
N THR A 76 5.15 -11.72 -8.66
CA THR A 76 3.91 -10.97 -8.88
C THR A 76 4.24 -9.54 -9.32
N LYS A 77 3.52 -9.07 -10.33
CA LYS A 77 3.74 -7.78 -11.02
C LYS A 77 3.19 -6.57 -10.23
N PHE A 78 2.86 -6.73 -8.95
CA PHE A 78 2.14 -5.71 -8.18
C PHE A 78 3.00 -5.17 -7.04
N GLY A 79 3.14 -3.84 -7.01
CA GLY A 79 3.87 -3.15 -5.96
C GLY A 79 5.39 -3.14 -6.17
N ILE A 80 6.06 -2.29 -5.42
CA ILE A 80 7.51 -2.11 -5.45
C ILE A 80 8.18 -3.11 -4.50
N SER A 81 9.22 -3.77 -4.97
CA SER A 81 9.97 -4.72 -4.14
C SER A 81 10.57 -4.04 -2.91
N THR A 82 10.43 -4.66 -1.74
CA THR A 82 11.14 -4.25 -0.52
C THR A 82 12.61 -4.65 -0.55
N ASN A 83 13.00 -5.54 -1.46
CA ASN A 83 14.37 -5.99 -1.66
C ASN A 83 15.23 -4.92 -2.37
N GLU A 84 16.55 -4.97 -2.14
CA GLU A 84 17.56 -4.18 -2.87
C GLU A 84 17.41 -2.65 -2.76
N ARG A 85 16.75 -2.14 -1.71
CA ARG A 85 16.50 -0.70 -1.46
C ARG A 85 15.60 0.00 -2.49
N GLU A 86 15.00 -0.71 -3.45
CA GLU A 86 14.16 -0.12 -4.48
C GLU A 86 13.01 0.71 -3.88
N ALA A 87 12.31 0.15 -2.89
CA ALA A 87 11.23 0.84 -2.19
C ALA A 87 11.73 2.09 -1.44
N SER A 88 12.88 2.00 -0.74
CA SER A 88 13.44 3.13 0.02
C SER A 88 13.92 4.25 -0.91
N ASP A 89 14.56 3.91 -2.02
CA ASP A 89 15.04 4.90 -2.99
C ASP A 89 13.87 5.59 -3.69
N LEU A 90 12.83 4.84 -4.07
CA LEU A 90 11.64 5.42 -4.67
C LEU A 90 10.84 6.27 -3.66
N TYR A 91 10.76 5.85 -2.39
CA TYR A 91 10.11 6.64 -1.35
C TYR A 91 10.83 7.98 -1.12
N ARG A 92 12.15 8.00 -1.23
CA ARG A 92 12.94 9.25 -1.20
C ARG A 92 12.56 10.18 -2.36
N VAL A 93 12.34 9.64 -3.56
CA VAL A 93 11.85 10.44 -4.71
C VAL A 93 10.51 11.08 -4.39
N LEU A 94 9.60 10.38 -3.68
CA LEU A 94 8.34 10.98 -3.23
C LEU A 94 8.60 12.14 -2.25
N CYS A 95 9.48 11.94 -1.28
CA CYS A 95 9.81 12.98 -0.28
C CYS A 95 10.48 14.21 -0.88
N ASP A 96 11.31 14.04 -1.90
CA ASP A 96 12.07 15.13 -2.54
C ASP A 96 11.24 15.92 -3.56
N SER A 97 10.09 15.40 -3.98
CA SER A 97 9.24 16.05 -4.97
C SER A 97 8.38 17.16 -4.35
N PRO A 98 8.42 18.40 -4.87
CA PRO A 98 7.56 19.48 -4.39
C PRO A 98 6.08 19.30 -4.76
N HIS A 99 5.75 18.33 -5.61
CA HIS A 99 4.39 18.04 -6.06
C HIS A 99 3.80 16.79 -5.39
N ILE A 100 4.50 16.21 -4.43
CA ILE A 100 4.04 15.04 -3.69
C ILE A 100 4.01 15.32 -2.19
N GLN A 101 2.93 14.92 -1.55
CA GLN A 101 2.84 14.73 -0.12
C GLN A 101 2.95 13.23 0.16
N PRO A 102 4.07 12.74 0.76
CA PRO A 102 4.16 11.34 1.13
C PRO A 102 3.05 10.98 2.11
N ALA A 103 2.14 10.11 1.70
CA ALA A 103 1.01 9.66 2.51
C ALA A 103 1.34 8.40 3.33
N GLY A 104 2.39 7.67 2.95
CA GLY A 104 2.84 6.49 3.67
C GLY A 104 3.14 5.29 2.79
N LEU A 105 3.00 4.11 3.37
CA LEU A 105 3.18 2.83 2.68
C LEU A 105 1.86 2.07 2.59
N ALA A 106 1.70 1.27 1.55
CA ALA A 106 0.57 0.36 1.38
C ALA A 106 1.05 -1.07 1.10
N VAL A 107 0.27 -2.07 1.53
CA VAL A 107 0.52 -3.47 1.22
C VAL A 107 -0.79 -4.18 0.86
N HIS A 108 -0.72 -5.14 -0.06
CA HIS A 108 -1.85 -6.03 -0.35
C HIS A 108 -1.31 -7.37 -0.83
N ILE A 109 -1.45 -8.42 -0.02
CA ILE A 109 -0.81 -9.73 -0.26
C ILE A 109 -1.67 -10.72 -1.02
N GLY A 110 -2.93 -10.41 -1.28
CA GLY A 110 -3.83 -11.29 -2.03
C GLY A 110 -5.26 -11.24 -1.54
N SER A 111 -6.06 -12.18 -2.00
CA SER A 111 -7.48 -12.29 -1.67
C SER A 111 -7.82 -13.66 -1.08
N GLN A 112 -8.93 -13.73 -0.32
CA GLN A 112 -9.45 -14.95 0.29
C GLN A 112 -8.46 -15.65 1.24
N ILE A 113 -7.73 -14.87 2.03
CA ILE A 113 -6.75 -15.34 3.00
C ILE A 113 -7.47 -15.62 4.32
N CYS A 114 -7.55 -16.89 4.71
CA CYS A 114 -8.23 -17.31 5.94
C CYS A 114 -7.25 -17.58 7.11
N ASN A 115 -5.95 -17.66 6.83
CA ASN A 115 -4.91 -17.83 7.84
C ASN A 115 -4.27 -16.48 8.15
N LEU A 116 -4.11 -16.14 9.43
CA LEU A 116 -3.55 -14.85 9.85
C LEU A 116 -2.03 -14.76 9.74
N ALA A 117 -1.31 -15.89 9.68
CA ALA A 117 0.15 -15.88 9.62
C ALA A 117 0.73 -15.10 8.43
N PRO A 118 0.18 -15.16 7.20
CA PRO A 118 0.63 -14.31 6.09
C PRO A 118 0.44 -12.81 6.36
N PHE A 119 -0.66 -12.41 7.01
CA PHE A 119 -0.87 -11.02 7.39
C PHE A 119 0.16 -10.55 8.41
N GLU A 120 0.42 -11.38 9.44
CA GLU A 120 1.42 -11.08 10.47
C GLU A 120 2.81 -10.88 9.85
N ALA A 121 3.22 -11.78 8.96
CA ALA A 121 4.51 -11.68 8.26
C ALA A 121 4.59 -10.39 7.41
N ALA A 122 3.56 -10.12 6.60
CA ALA A 122 3.52 -8.95 5.73
C ALA A 122 3.54 -7.63 6.51
N TYR A 123 2.76 -7.54 7.58
CA TYR A 123 2.68 -6.34 8.42
C TYR A 123 3.97 -6.10 9.21
N SER A 124 4.64 -7.17 9.66
CA SER A 124 5.94 -7.06 10.32
C SER A 124 7.01 -6.52 9.37
N GLU A 125 7.01 -6.96 8.11
CA GLU A 125 7.93 -6.45 7.09
C GLU A 125 7.61 -5.00 6.71
N LEU A 126 6.31 -4.66 6.53
CA LEU A 126 5.88 -3.29 6.29
C LEU A 126 6.33 -2.35 7.41
N LEU A 127 6.19 -2.77 8.68
CA LEU A 127 6.63 -2.01 9.85
C LEU A 127 8.14 -1.83 9.88
N THR A 128 8.90 -2.86 9.52
CA THR A 128 10.37 -2.78 9.43
C THR A 128 10.77 -1.71 8.44
N LEU A 129 10.23 -1.74 7.23
CA LEU A 129 10.50 -0.71 6.22
C LEU A 129 10.05 0.68 6.67
N ALA A 130 8.86 0.80 7.25
CA ALA A 130 8.37 2.08 7.76
C ALA A 130 9.30 2.70 8.80
N ASN A 131 9.82 1.88 9.73
CA ASN A 131 10.74 2.33 10.76
C ASN A 131 12.12 2.68 10.19
N GLU A 132 12.63 1.95 9.20
CA GLU A 132 13.85 2.30 8.48
C GLU A 132 13.74 3.66 7.78
N LEU A 133 12.62 3.92 7.09
CA LEU A 133 12.35 5.20 6.45
C LEU A 133 12.25 6.34 7.47
N ARG A 134 11.49 6.15 8.56
CA ARG A 134 11.36 7.13 9.64
C ARG A 134 12.70 7.45 10.31
N ASN A 135 13.52 6.42 10.58
CA ASN A 135 14.87 6.58 11.13
C ASN A 135 15.82 7.32 10.17
N SER A 136 15.54 7.27 8.88
CA SER A 136 16.27 8.04 7.85
C SER A 136 15.72 9.47 7.67
N GLY A 137 14.76 9.89 8.51
CA GLY A 137 14.17 11.22 8.48
C GLY A 137 13.05 11.41 7.46
N MET A 138 12.57 10.34 6.84
CA MET A 138 11.47 10.40 5.88
C MET A 138 10.12 10.21 6.60
N PRO A 139 9.10 11.06 6.36
CA PRO A 139 7.80 10.93 7.00
C PRO A 139 7.04 9.72 6.43
N VAL A 140 6.53 8.85 7.32
CA VAL A 140 5.61 7.77 6.97
C VAL A 140 4.39 7.89 7.88
N PRO A 141 3.43 8.78 7.55
CA PRO A 141 2.31 9.10 8.43
C PRO A 141 1.28 7.98 8.52
N ASN A 142 1.03 7.25 7.42
CA ASN A 142 0.01 6.21 7.38
C ASN A 142 0.59 4.88 6.89
N LEU A 143 -0.08 3.79 7.31
CA LEU A 143 0.15 2.44 6.79
C LEU A 143 -1.19 1.87 6.33
N ASP A 144 -1.34 1.69 5.00
CA ASP A 144 -2.48 1.02 4.40
C ASP A 144 -2.22 -0.50 4.41
N LEU A 145 -2.92 -1.20 5.27
CA LEU A 145 -2.76 -2.64 5.46
C LEU A 145 -3.41 -3.49 4.36
N GLY A 146 -4.07 -2.83 3.42
CA GLY A 146 -4.78 -3.49 2.33
C GLY A 146 -6.01 -4.25 2.80
N GLY A 147 -6.35 -5.26 2.03
CA GLY A 147 -7.48 -6.14 2.32
C GLY A 147 -7.10 -7.61 2.13
N GLY A 148 -8.06 -8.38 1.65
CA GLY A 148 -7.82 -9.79 1.28
C GLY A 148 -8.24 -10.80 2.32
N VAL A 149 -8.78 -10.38 3.45
CA VAL A 149 -9.38 -11.27 4.44
C VAL A 149 -10.48 -12.11 3.78
N GLY A 150 -10.43 -13.42 3.99
CA GLY A 150 -11.33 -14.37 3.34
C GLY A 150 -12.79 -14.16 3.73
N VAL A 151 -13.68 -14.16 2.72
CA VAL A 151 -15.13 -14.15 2.93
C VAL A 151 -15.64 -15.58 3.01
N ASP A 152 -16.35 -15.88 4.09
CA ASP A 152 -16.97 -17.19 4.29
C ASP A 152 -18.34 -17.28 3.62
N TYR A 153 -18.35 -17.63 2.34
CA TYR A 153 -19.58 -17.80 1.57
C TYR A 153 -20.44 -19.00 2.03
N LYS A 154 -19.88 -19.92 2.80
CA LYS A 154 -20.57 -21.13 3.25
C LYS A 154 -20.93 -21.13 4.74
N MET A 155 -20.65 -20.00 5.42
CA MET A 155 -20.85 -19.85 6.88
C MET A 155 -20.14 -20.96 7.70
N ALA A 156 -18.98 -21.41 7.23
CA ALA A 156 -18.18 -22.47 7.87
C ALA A 156 -17.25 -21.94 8.99
N GLY A 157 -17.31 -20.64 9.29
CA GLY A 157 -16.51 -20.02 10.36
C GLY A 157 -15.03 -19.88 10.04
N LEU A 158 -14.67 -19.70 8.76
CA LEU A 158 -13.27 -19.70 8.32
C LEU A 158 -12.49 -18.44 8.69
N THR A 159 -13.17 -17.30 8.92
CA THR A 159 -12.52 -16.02 9.19
C THR A 159 -12.85 -15.52 10.58
N ASP A 160 -11.83 -15.38 11.41
CA ASP A 160 -11.94 -14.78 12.75
C ASP A 160 -11.51 -13.31 12.70
N PHE A 161 -12.47 -12.40 12.47
CA PHE A 161 -12.23 -10.96 12.45
C PHE A 161 -11.76 -10.41 13.80
N THR A 162 -12.14 -11.05 14.91
CA THR A 162 -11.67 -10.66 16.24
C THR A 162 -10.18 -10.95 16.40
N ALA A 163 -9.74 -12.13 15.96
CA ALA A 163 -8.32 -12.48 15.95
C ALA A 163 -7.52 -11.59 15.01
N TYR A 164 -8.08 -11.23 13.83
CA TYR A 164 -7.46 -10.28 12.91
C TYR A 164 -7.29 -8.89 13.57
N GLY A 165 -8.33 -8.37 14.22
CA GLY A 165 -8.25 -7.10 14.93
C GLY A 165 -7.20 -7.10 16.04
N LYS A 166 -7.11 -8.18 16.83
CA LYS A 166 -6.07 -8.35 17.86
C LYS A 166 -4.66 -8.43 17.26
N LEU A 167 -4.49 -9.05 16.10
CA LEU A 167 -3.21 -9.07 15.38
C LEU A 167 -2.77 -7.66 15.02
N VAL A 168 -3.66 -6.88 14.41
CA VAL A 168 -3.38 -5.49 14.04
C VAL A 168 -3.07 -4.65 15.29
N GLU A 169 -3.91 -4.71 16.32
CA GLU A 169 -3.68 -4.00 17.58
C GLU A 169 -2.31 -4.34 18.18
N ARG A 170 -1.94 -5.61 18.24
CA ARG A 170 -0.65 -6.05 18.79
C ARG A 170 0.55 -5.52 18.02
N LEU A 171 0.48 -5.49 16.68
CA LEU A 171 1.60 -5.06 15.85
C LEU A 171 1.76 -3.53 15.80
N PHE A 172 0.66 -2.78 15.89
CA PHE A 172 0.66 -1.33 15.66
C PHE A 172 0.40 -0.48 16.92
N LYS A 173 0.29 -1.10 18.09
CA LYS A 173 -0.03 -0.41 19.34
C LYS A 173 0.94 0.72 19.71
N ASP A 174 2.20 0.58 19.36
CA ASP A 174 3.29 1.50 19.76
C ASP A 174 3.85 2.30 18.56
N GLN A 175 3.09 2.45 17.46
CA GLN A 175 3.51 3.11 16.23
C GLN A 175 3.03 4.55 16.11
#